data_9cc2417bbeca11623f1c98fb7d41f2ec
#
_entry.id   9cc2417bbeca11623f1c98fb7d41f2ec
#
_cell.length_a   1.000
_cell.length_b   1.000
_cell.length_c   1.000
_cell.angle_alpha   90.00
_cell.angle_beta   90.00
_cell.angle_gamma   90.00
#
_symmetry.space_group_name_H-M   'P 1'
#
loop_
_entity.id
_entity.type
_entity.pdbx_description
1 polymer ?
#
loop_
_entity_poly.entity_id
_entity_poly.type
_entity_poly.pdbx_seq_one_letter_code
_entity_poly.pdbx_strand_id
1 'polypeptide(L)'
;FAFKNALLHNHRSIGRDRTHLQFTVDKGDYSYKTLMWNKAELLPLLCENMVADIAFMPRINVWNNETSVQLHAVALHQSLNVWDLRQSNDNKDRLLQGVVRTSDKVAVYVNDKTQHKGFMDEAHMQLVNYGESTDLPVALLYDLPKCSLRNIFKLLRKDKVETVVLLFNTADRVKAEKLLALENPQREQMALAYKIVMESLKQGVTAKAVI
;
A
#
# COMPACT_ATOMS: atom_id res chain seq x y z
N PHE A 1 1.65 -25.96 14.96
CA PHE A 1 0.31 -25.40 15.17
C PHE A 1 0.12 -24.16 14.30
N ALA A 2 -1.14 -23.82 14.01
CA ALA A 2 -1.46 -22.60 13.30
C ALA A 2 -2.75 -21.98 13.80
N PHE A 3 -2.78 -20.63 13.84
CA PHE A 3 -4.01 -19.87 13.95
C PHE A 3 -4.29 -19.21 12.60
N LYS A 4 -5.51 -19.29 12.14
CA LYS A 4 -6.01 -18.51 11.01
C LYS A 4 -6.71 -17.26 11.51
N ASN A 5 -6.54 -16.14 10.80
CA ASN A 5 -7.20 -14.87 11.10
C ASN A 5 -7.03 -14.47 12.57
N ALA A 6 -5.79 -14.46 13.05
CA ALA A 6 -5.44 -13.99 14.38
C ALA A 6 -5.14 -12.49 14.34
N LEU A 7 -5.52 -11.75 15.39
CA LEU A 7 -5.23 -10.33 15.52
C LEU A 7 -3.84 -10.14 16.12
N LEU A 8 -3.00 -9.35 15.47
CA LEU A 8 -1.63 -9.05 15.90
C LEU A 8 -1.50 -7.58 16.30
N HIS A 9 -0.92 -7.34 17.47
CA HIS A 9 -0.70 -5.99 18.00
C HIS A 9 0.53 -5.93 18.91
N ASN A 10 0.88 -4.72 19.41
CA ASN A 10 2.01 -4.49 20.32
C ASN A 10 3.37 -4.99 19.76
N HIS A 11 3.64 -4.68 18.50
CA HIS A 11 4.86 -5.13 17.82
C HIS A 11 6.09 -4.36 18.28
N ARG A 12 7.17 -5.08 18.61
CA ARG A 12 8.46 -4.46 18.94
C ARG A 12 9.64 -5.37 18.65
N SER A 13 10.80 -4.78 18.41
CA SER A 13 12.07 -5.51 18.38
C SER A 13 12.58 -5.72 19.80
N ILE A 14 13.12 -6.92 20.08
CA ILE A 14 13.68 -7.30 21.37
C ILE A 14 15.04 -7.99 21.20
N GLY A 15 15.70 -8.26 22.34
CA GLY A 15 17.04 -8.83 22.42
C GLY A 15 18.11 -7.75 22.51
N ARG A 16 19.36 -8.15 22.86
CA ARG A 16 20.48 -7.22 23.01
C ARG A 16 20.73 -6.42 21.76
N ASP A 17 20.67 -7.09 20.59
CA ASP A 17 20.94 -6.51 19.27
C ASP A 17 19.63 -6.14 18.51
N ARG A 18 18.49 -6.19 19.21
CA ARG A 18 17.15 -5.91 18.63
C ARG A 18 16.85 -6.70 17.34
N THR A 19 17.35 -7.93 17.26
CA THR A 19 17.21 -8.80 16.08
C THR A 19 15.93 -9.64 16.07
N HIS A 20 15.27 -9.77 17.24
CA HIS A 20 14.09 -10.60 17.38
C HIS A 20 12.83 -9.74 17.38
N LEU A 21 11.73 -10.31 16.90
CA LEU A 21 10.42 -9.66 16.88
C LEU A 21 9.55 -10.23 17.99
N GLN A 22 8.90 -9.36 18.76
CA GLN A 22 7.87 -9.70 19.74
C GLN A 22 6.58 -8.99 19.39
N PHE A 23 5.47 -9.68 19.53
CA PHE A 23 4.12 -9.13 19.37
C PHE A 23 3.13 -9.94 20.20
N THR A 24 1.91 -9.44 20.31
CA THR A 24 0.79 -10.12 20.93
C THR A 24 -0.12 -10.68 19.85
N VAL A 25 -0.63 -11.89 20.06
CA VAL A 25 -1.59 -12.56 19.17
C VAL A 25 -2.86 -12.81 19.95
N ASP A 26 -3.97 -12.24 19.49
CA ASP A 26 -5.29 -12.54 20.01
C ASP A 26 -6.00 -13.56 19.13
N LYS A 27 -6.56 -14.57 19.75
CA LYS A 27 -7.39 -15.58 19.08
C LYS A 27 -8.55 -16.00 19.97
N GLY A 28 -9.78 -15.62 19.59
CA GLY A 28 -10.93 -15.71 20.47
C GLY A 28 -10.73 -14.87 21.72
N ASP A 29 -10.98 -15.44 22.88
CA ASP A 29 -10.85 -14.76 24.19
C ASP A 29 -9.43 -14.82 24.77
N TYR A 30 -8.47 -15.34 24.01
CA TYR A 30 -7.11 -15.55 24.48
C TYR A 30 -6.11 -14.65 23.81
N SER A 31 -5.16 -14.16 24.61
CA SER A 31 -4.06 -13.31 24.20
C SER A 31 -2.72 -13.97 24.50
N TYR A 32 -1.87 -14.10 23.50
CA TYR A 32 -0.60 -14.82 23.61
C TYR A 32 0.58 -13.92 23.29
N LYS A 33 1.54 -13.85 24.20
CA LYS A 33 2.85 -13.26 23.91
C LYS A 33 3.59 -14.14 22.92
N THR A 34 3.97 -13.54 21.80
CA THR A 34 4.56 -14.27 20.68
C THR A 34 5.95 -13.73 20.35
N LEU A 35 6.88 -14.65 20.10
CA LEU A 35 8.25 -14.35 19.69
C LEU A 35 8.51 -14.92 18.29
N MET A 36 9.25 -14.16 17.48
CA MET A 36 9.75 -14.59 16.21
C MET A 36 11.26 -14.28 16.15
N TRP A 37 12.08 -15.34 16.16
CA TRP A 37 13.52 -15.22 16.31
C TRP A 37 14.17 -14.71 14.99
N ASN A 38 15.11 -13.76 15.12
CA ASN A 38 15.87 -13.17 14.00
C ASN A 38 14.97 -12.59 12.89
N LYS A 39 13.81 -12.04 13.26
CA LYS A 39 12.80 -11.52 12.34
C LYS A 39 12.40 -10.06 12.64
N ALA A 40 13.24 -9.28 13.31
CA ALA A 40 12.99 -7.87 13.55
C ALA A 40 12.88 -7.06 12.23
N GLU A 41 13.43 -7.55 11.13
CA GLU A 41 13.30 -6.97 9.79
C GLU A 41 11.85 -6.88 9.31
N LEU A 42 10.95 -7.72 9.85
CA LEU A 42 9.52 -7.68 9.53
C LEU A 42 8.78 -6.54 10.23
N LEU A 43 9.33 -5.97 11.31
CA LEU A 43 8.66 -4.94 12.11
C LEU A 43 8.11 -3.76 11.27
N PRO A 44 8.83 -3.22 10.27
CA PRO A 44 8.30 -2.14 9.45
C PRO A 44 7.13 -2.54 8.52
N LEU A 45 6.90 -3.84 8.36
CA LEU A 45 5.82 -4.39 7.52
C LEU A 45 4.55 -4.68 8.32
N LEU A 46 4.66 -4.73 9.65
CA LEU A 46 3.52 -4.99 10.52
C LEU A 46 2.76 -3.69 10.80
N CYS A 47 1.45 -3.82 10.87
CA CYS A 47 0.55 -2.74 11.28
C CYS A 47 -0.13 -3.14 12.57
N GLU A 48 -0.42 -2.15 13.43
CA GLU A 48 -1.18 -2.39 14.65
C GLU A 48 -2.57 -2.91 14.32
N ASN A 49 -3.01 -3.93 15.06
CA ASN A 49 -4.28 -4.62 14.85
C ASN A 49 -4.42 -5.31 13.47
N MET A 50 -3.31 -5.75 12.87
CA MET A 50 -3.40 -6.51 11.63
C MET A 50 -3.91 -7.93 11.86
N VAL A 51 -4.68 -8.44 10.92
CA VAL A 51 -5.12 -9.84 10.90
C VAL A 51 -4.17 -10.66 10.03
N ALA A 52 -3.70 -11.79 10.55
CA ALA A 52 -2.82 -12.71 9.81
C ALA A 52 -2.97 -14.15 10.27
N ASP A 53 -2.59 -15.07 9.40
CA ASP A 53 -2.36 -16.46 9.76
C ASP A 53 -0.97 -16.59 10.37
N ILE A 54 -0.87 -17.32 11.46
CA ILE A 54 0.40 -17.54 12.15
C ILE A 54 0.65 -19.03 12.35
N ALA A 55 1.81 -19.51 11.90
CA ALA A 55 2.32 -20.82 12.25
C ALA A 55 3.29 -20.70 13.44
N PHE A 56 3.13 -21.54 14.45
CA PHE A 56 3.88 -21.41 15.69
C PHE A 56 4.11 -22.76 16.41
N MET A 57 5.06 -22.76 17.33
CA MET A 57 5.27 -23.79 18.34
C MET A 57 4.95 -23.19 19.72
N PRO A 58 3.99 -23.76 20.48
CA PRO A 58 3.75 -23.32 21.85
C PRO A 58 4.91 -23.75 22.75
N ARG A 59 5.28 -22.87 23.67
CA ARG A 59 6.32 -23.09 24.69
C ARG A 59 5.80 -22.66 26.03
N ILE A 60 6.17 -23.42 27.06
CA ILE A 60 5.96 -23.01 28.44
C ILE A 60 7.08 -22.02 28.80
N ASN A 61 6.69 -20.85 29.25
CA ASN A 61 7.60 -19.83 29.77
C ASN A 61 7.37 -19.71 31.29
N VAL A 62 8.44 -19.87 32.07
CA VAL A 62 8.42 -19.66 33.52
C VAL A 62 9.28 -18.45 33.83
N TRP A 63 8.66 -17.42 34.40
CA TRP A 63 9.33 -16.17 34.76
C TRP A 63 8.76 -15.67 36.09
N ASN A 64 9.62 -15.35 37.05
CA ASN A 64 9.24 -14.89 38.39
C ASN A 64 8.18 -15.81 39.07
N ASN A 65 8.33 -17.12 38.98
CA ASN A 65 7.39 -18.14 39.48
C ASN A 65 6.00 -18.13 38.81
N GLU A 66 5.81 -17.34 37.74
CA GLU A 66 4.62 -17.38 36.92
C GLU A 66 4.85 -18.26 35.68
N THR A 67 3.91 -19.16 35.44
CA THR A 67 3.93 -20.03 34.28
C THR A 67 2.94 -19.53 33.24
N SER A 68 3.42 -19.30 32.03
CA SER A 68 2.58 -18.82 30.91
C SER A 68 2.89 -19.58 29.62
N VAL A 69 1.93 -19.62 28.71
CA VAL A 69 2.15 -20.12 27.34
C VAL A 69 2.66 -18.97 26.48
N GLN A 70 3.80 -19.21 25.85
CA GLN A 70 4.37 -18.30 24.86
C GLN A 70 4.39 -18.98 23.48
N LEU A 71 4.08 -18.25 22.44
CA LEU A 71 4.14 -18.78 21.08
C LEU A 71 5.48 -18.42 20.45
N HIS A 72 6.18 -19.40 19.89
CA HIS A 72 7.33 -19.19 19.03
C HIS A 72 6.87 -19.27 17.58
N ALA A 73 6.66 -18.11 16.95
CA ALA A 73 6.21 -18.02 15.59
C ALA A 73 7.33 -18.41 14.61
N VAL A 74 6.98 -19.22 13.62
CA VAL A 74 7.87 -19.67 12.55
C VAL A 74 7.51 -19.04 11.21
N ALA A 75 6.24 -18.68 11.00
CA ALA A 75 5.78 -18.00 9.81
C ALA A 75 4.58 -17.11 10.11
N LEU A 76 4.49 -16.01 9.38
CA LEU A 76 3.33 -15.12 9.31
C LEU A 76 2.87 -15.05 7.86
N HIS A 77 1.59 -15.22 7.65
CA HIS A 77 0.96 -15.06 6.35
C HIS A 77 -0.24 -14.13 6.48
N GLN A 78 -0.20 -13.02 5.80
CA GLN A 78 -1.38 -12.18 5.65
C GLN A 78 -2.03 -12.54 4.32
N SER A 79 -3.24 -13.02 4.34
CA SER A 79 -4.02 -13.30 3.15
C SER A 79 -4.53 -11.99 2.57
N LEU A 80 -3.69 -11.36 1.76
CA LEU A 80 -4.09 -10.29 0.86
C LEU A 80 -4.12 -10.89 -0.54
N ASN A 81 -5.29 -11.02 -1.13
CA ASN A 81 -5.41 -11.43 -2.51
C ASN A 81 -4.93 -10.29 -3.40
N VAL A 82 -4.00 -10.57 -4.30
CA VAL A 82 -3.52 -9.58 -5.27
C VAL A 82 -3.85 -10.05 -6.68
N TRP A 83 -4.72 -9.30 -7.36
CA TRP A 83 -5.02 -9.51 -8.77
C TRP A 83 -4.20 -8.53 -9.59
N ASP A 84 -3.19 -9.04 -10.28
CA ASP A 84 -2.32 -8.23 -11.12
C ASP A 84 -2.84 -8.21 -12.56
N LEU A 85 -3.58 -7.15 -12.92
CA LEU A 85 -4.15 -6.93 -14.25
C LEU A 85 -3.33 -5.95 -15.11
N ARG A 86 -2.13 -5.55 -14.65
CA ARG A 86 -1.30 -4.53 -15.31
C ARG A 86 -0.82 -4.93 -16.71
N GLN A 87 -0.74 -6.21 -16.97
CA GLN A 87 -0.29 -6.75 -18.28
C GLN A 87 -1.46 -7.20 -19.17
N SER A 88 -2.70 -6.96 -18.77
CA SER A 88 -3.86 -7.28 -19.58
C SER A 88 -3.88 -6.43 -20.86
N ASN A 89 -4.20 -7.06 -21.98
CA ASN A 89 -4.41 -6.39 -23.25
C ASN A 89 -5.78 -5.72 -23.36
N ASP A 90 -6.65 -5.94 -22.36
CA ASP A 90 -7.98 -5.34 -22.32
C ASP A 90 -7.91 -3.85 -21.99
N ASN A 91 -8.95 -3.13 -22.42
CA ASN A 91 -9.13 -1.73 -22.04
C ASN A 91 -9.29 -1.62 -20.52
N LYS A 92 -8.56 -0.69 -19.90
CA LYS A 92 -8.52 -0.43 -18.46
C LYS A 92 -9.92 -0.20 -17.86
N ASP A 93 -10.78 0.55 -18.54
CA ASP A 93 -12.14 0.84 -18.07
C ASP A 93 -13.03 -0.39 -18.13
N ARG A 94 -12.84 -1.26 -19.12
CA ARG A 94 -13.54 -2.55 -19.21
C ARG A 94 -13.15 -3.48 -18.07
N LEU A 95 -11.86 -3.52 -17.73
CA LEU A 95 -11.36 -4.29 -16.57
C LEU A 95 -11.93 -3.74 -15.26
N LEU A 96 -11.94 -2.42 -15.09
CA LEU A 96 -12.56 -1.76 -13.95
C LEU A 96 -14.02 -2.19 -13.80
N GLN A 97 -14.81 -2.08 -14.88
CA GLN A 97 -16.22 -2.49 -14.87
C GLN A 97 -16.39 -3.99 -14.54
N GLY A 98 -15.47 -4.84 -15.02
CA GLY A 98 -15.45 -6.26 -14.70
C GLY A 98 -15.29 -6.50 -13.20
N VAL A 99 -14.34 -5.85 -12.57
CA VAL A 99 -14.07 -5.96 -11.12
C VAL A 99 -15.26 -5.43 -10.31
N VAL A 100 -15.81 -4.26 -10.69
CA VAL A 100 -16.94 -3.64 -10.00
C VAL A 100 -18.18 -4.53 -10.06
N ARG A 101 -18.43 -5.21 -11.18
CA ARG A 101 -19.59 -6.12 -11.32
C ARG A 101 -19.46 -7.41 -10.53
N THR A 102 -18.23 -7.85 -10.23
CA THR A 102 -17.97 -9.09 -9.49
C THR A 102 -17.82 -8.87 -7.99
N SER A 103 -17.85 -7.64 -7.54
CA SER A 103 -17.65 -7.24 -6.13
C SER A 103 -18.81 -6.39 -5.66
N ASP A 104 -19.27 -6.56 -4.41
CA ASP A 104 -20.39 -5.78 -3.86
C ASP A 104 -20.08 -4.29 -3.79
N LYS A 105 -18.85 -3.94 -3.35
CA LYS A 105 -18.32 -2.57 -3.34
C LYS A 105 -16.81 -2.57 -3.49
N VAL A 106 -16.30 -1.61 -4.26
CA VAL A 106 -14.88 -1.46 -4.56
C VAL A 106 -14.39 -0.05 -4.23
N ALA A 107 -13.30 0.07 -3.47
CA ALA A 107 -12.57 1.32 -3.31
C ALA A 107 -11.60 1.51 -4.49
N VAL A 108 -11.86 2.49 -5.34
CA VAL A 108 -11.05 2.79 -6.53
C VAL A 108 -10.06 3.91 -6.16
N TYR A 109 -8.80 3.55 -6.03
CA TYR A 109 -7.73 4.47 -5.66
C TYR A 109 -7.20 5.22 -6.88
N VAL A 110 -7.25 6.54 -6.80
CA VAL A 110 -6.81 7.48 -7.84
C VAL A 110 -5.90 8.55 -7.24
N ASN A 111 -5.11 9.23 -8.08
CA ASN A 111 -4.27 10.33 -7.64
C ASN A 111 -5.07 11.60 -7.32
N ASP A 112 -6.19 11.83 -8.02
CA ASP A 112 -7.06 12.99 -7.84
C ASP A 112 -8.50 12.62 -8.24
N LYS A 113 -9.41 12.53 -7.26
CA LYS A 113 -10.83 12.22 -7.48
C LYS A 113 -11.54 13.19 -8.41
N THR A 114 -11.08 14.45 -8.47
CA THR A 114 -11.74 15.48 -9.29
C THR A 114 -11.59 15.23 -10.77
N GLN A 115 -10.51 14.55 -11.19
CA GLN A 115 -10.25 14.17 -12.58
C GLN A 115 -11.04 12.95 -13.04
N HIS A 116 -11.63 12.20 -12.12
CA HIS A 116 -12.32 10.94 -12.35
C HIS A 116 -13.83 10.98 -12.08
N LYS A 117 -14.42 12.18 -11.97
CA LYS A 117 -15.87 12.36 -11.72
C LYS A 117 -16.80 11.74 -12.76
N GLY A 118 -16.27 11.30 -13.91
CA GLY A 118 -17.02 10.60 -14.96
C GLY A 118 -17.04 9.08 -14.83
N PHE A 119 -16.39 8.51 -13.81
CA PHE A 119 -16.45 7.07 -13.50
C PHE A 119 -17.76 6.77 -12.79
N MET A 120 -18.73 6.27 -13.50
CA MET A 120 -20.10 6.34 -13.03
C MET A 120 -20.75 5.01 -12.69
N ASP A 121 -20.35 4.37 -11.62
CA ASP A 121 -21.26 3.52 -10.86
C ASP A 121 -21.06 3.76 -9.37
N GLU A 122 -21.57 4.89 -8.88
CA GLU A 122 -21.45 5.31 -7.48
C GLU A 122 -22.11 4.32 -6.50
N ALA A 123 -22.98 3.44 -7.01
CA ALA A 123 -23.64 2.44 -6.18
C ALA A 123 -22.70 1.33 -5.73
N HIS A 124 -21.73 0.96 -6.58
CA HIS A 124 -20.84 -0.19 -6.37
C HIS A 124 -19.38 0.19 -6.21
N MET A 125 -19.02 1.48 -6.35
CA MET A 125 -17.65 1.91 -6.15
C MET A 125 -17.55 3.25 -5.42
N GLN A 126 -16.44 3.40 -4.68
CA GLN A 126 -16.06 4.61 -3.98
C GLN A 126 -14.71 5.08 -4.52
N LEU A 127 -14.65 6.33 -5.03
CA LEU A 127 -13.36 6.94 -5.37
C LEU A 127 -12.63 7.36 -4.09
N VAL A 128 -11.35 6.96 -3.99
CA VAL A 128 -10.49 7.22 -2.85
C VAL A 128 -9.17 7.80 -3.34
N ASN A 129 -8.68 8.90 -2.73
CA ASN A 129 -7.32 9.37 -3.05
C ASN A 129 -6.28 8.49 -2.37
N TYR A 130 -5.11 8.32 -3.01
CA TYR A 130 -3.99 7.67 -2.34
C TYR A 130 -3.65 8.39 -1.03
N GLY A 131 -3.59 7.61 0.08
CA GLY A 131 -3.38 8.11 1.44
C GLY A 131 -4.65 8.25 2.28
N GLU A 132 -5.82 8.16 1.69
CA GLU A 132 -7.09 8.07 2.43
C GLU A 132 -7.42 6.61 2.78
N SER A 133 -8.08 6.40 3.91
CA SER A 133 -8.56 5.09 4.37
C SER A 133 -9.88 4.69 3.72
N THR A 134 -10.12 3.38 3.66
CA THR A 134 -11.40 2.78 3.23
C THR A 134 -11.85 1.72 4.22
N ASP A 135 -13.14 1.48 4.29
CA ASP A 135 -13.77 0.37 5.01
C ASP A 135 -14.20 -0.77 4.08
N LEU A 136 -13.88 -0.66 2.78
CA LEU A 136 -14.27 -1.63 1.77
C LEU A 136 -13.25 -2.76 1.64
N PRO A 137 -13.70 -4.01 1.45
CA PRO A 137 -12.82 -5.18 1.41
C PRO A 137 -11.97 -5.28 0.13
N VAL A 138 -12.37 -4.58 -0.93
CA VAL A 138 -11.67 -4.60 -2.23
C VAL A 138 -11.12 -3.22 -2.55
N ALA A 139 -9.82 -3.12 -2.75
CA ALA A 139 -9.12 -1.92 -3.19
C ALA A 139 -8.57 -2.11 -4.60
N LEU A 140 -8.97 -1.25 -5.53
CA LEU A 140 -8.49 -1.24 -6.90
C LEU A 140 -7.57 -0.04 -7.11
N LEU A 141 -6.30 -0.28 -7.43
CA LEU A 141 -5.33 0.76 -7.72
C LEU A 141 -5.42 1.11 -9.21
N TYR A 142 -6.18 2.16 -9.52
CA TYR A 142 -6.47 2.57 -10.88
C TYR A 142 -5.34 3.39 -11.49
N ASP A 143 -4.92 4.48 -10.84
CA ASP A 143 -3.78 5.27 -11.30
C ASP A 143 -2.46 4.68 -10.79
N LEU A 144 -1.36 4.93 -11.51
CA LEU A 144 -0.02 4.72 -10.96
C LEU A 144 0.18 5.66 -9.78
N PRO A 145 0.38 5.13 -8.55
CA PRO A 145 0.49 5.98 -7.38
C PRO A 145 1.73 6.88 -7.42
N LYS A 146 1.57 8.13 -7.00
CA LYS A 146 2.67 9.09 -6.81
C LYS A 146 3.46 8.86 -5.51
N CYS A 147 3.02 7.93 -4.68
CA CYS A 147 3.66 7.58 -3.42
C CYS A 147 4.17 6.14 -3.43
N SER A 148 4.97 5.77 -2.42
CA SER A 148 5.51 4.42 -2.32
C SER A 148 4.40 3.38 -2.19
N LEU A 149 4.43 2.34 -3.02
CA LEU A 149 3.55 1.17 -2.90
C LEU A 149 3.59 0.55 -1.50
N ARG A 150 4.76 0.57 -0.84
CA ARG A 150 4.91 0.11 0.54
C ARG A 150 3.95 0.82 1.50
N ASN A 151 3.83 2.15 1.37
CA ASN A 151 2.95 2.95 2.21
C ASN A 151 1.48 2.64 1.91
N ILE A 152 1.14 2.44 0.64
CA ILE A 152 -0.21 2.06 0.22
C ILE A 152 -0.57 0.70 0.81
N PHE A 153 0.24 -0.33 0.60
CA PHE A 153 -0.02 -1.66 1.16
C PHE A 153 -0.09 -1.66 2.69
N LYS A 154 0.69 -0.80 3.36
CA LYS A 154 0.59 -0.63 4.81
C LYS A 154 -0.75 -0.04 5.23
N LEU A 155 -1.26 0.95 4.49
CA LEU A 155 -2.59 1.54 4.72
C LEU A 155 -3.70 0.51 4.48
N LEU A 156 -3.69 -0.16 3.31
CA LEU A 156 -4.70 -1.16 2.95
C LEU A 156 -4.79 -2.31 3.96
N ARG A 157 -3.66 -2.71 4.52
CA ARG A 157 -3.62 -3.71 5.61
C ARG A 157 -4.27 -3.21 6.88
N LYS A 158 -4.00 -1.94 7.26
CA LYS A 158 -4.63 -1.30 8.41
C LYS A 158 -6.14 -1.23 8.23
N ASP A 159 -6.59 -0.94 7.03
CA ASP A 159 -8.01 -0.82 6.65
C ASP A 159 -8.69 -2.20 6.46
N LYS A 160 -7.97 -3.31 6.69
CA LYS A 160 -8.47 -4.70 6.56
C LYS A 160 -8.95 -5.05 5.15
N VAL A 161 -8.35 -4.45 4.13
CA VAL A 161 -8.60 -4.80 2.74
C VAL A 161 -8.20 -6.26 2.51
N GLU A 162 -9.07 -7.04 1.90
CA GLU A 162 -8.89 -8.47 1.63
C GLU A 162 -8.33 -8.73 0.23
N THR A 163 -8.71 -7.89 -0.73
CA THR A 163 -8.29 -8.01 -2.13
C THR A 163 -7.78 -6.68 -2.67
N VAL A 164 -6.62 -6.71 -3.30
CA VAL A 164 -6.04 -5.58 -4.02
C VAL A 164 -5.97 -5.91 -5.50
N VAL A 165 -6.53 -5.06 -6.33
CA VAL A 165 -6.46 -5.16 -7.79
C VAL A 165 -5.51 -4.11 -8.32
N LEU A 166 -4.46 -4.51 -9.04
CA LEU A 166 -3.51 -3.61 -9.68
C LEU A 166 -3.94 -3.41 -11.13
N LEU A 167 -4.39 -2.20 -11.45
CA LEU A 167 -4.94 -1.88 -12.78
C LEU A 167 -4.13 -0.82 -13.55
N PHE A 168 -3.29 -0.02 -12.85
CA PHE A 168 -2.36 0.88 -13.54
C PHE A 168 -1.43 0.10 -14.48
N ASN A 169 -1.15 0.62 -15.65
CA ASN A 169 -0.46 -0.12 -16.70
C ASN A 169 0.81 0.61 -17.21
N THR A 170 1.42 0.08 -18.25
CA THR A 170 2.63 0.65 -18.85
C THR A 170 2.40 2.07 -19.40
N ALA A 171 1.20 2.39 -19.94
CA ALA A 171 0.89 3.73 -20.41
C ALA A 171 0.86 4.75 -19.25
N ASP A 172 0.31 4.37 -18.10
CA ASP A 172 0.34 5.19 -16.88
C ASP A 172 1.78 5.44 -16.43
N ARG A 173 2.64 4.43 -16.51
CA ARG A 173 4.06 4.56 -16.19
C ARG A 173 4.77 5.54 -17.12
N VAL A 174 4.60 5.39 -18.43
CA VAL A 174 5.20 6.31 -19.43
C VAL A 174 4.72 7.75 -19.20
N LYS A 175 3.43 7.94 -18.91
CA LYS A 175 2.88 9.25 -18.55
C LYS A 175 3.53 9.83 -17.30
N ALA A 176 3.69 9.02 -16.26
CA ALA A 176 4.33 9.44 -15.01
C ALA A 176 5.82 9.78 -15.22
N GLU A 177 6.55 8.99 -15.98
CA GLU A 177 7.97 9.25 -16.32
C GLU A 177 8.12 10.58 -17.08
N LYS A 178 7.21 10.88 -18.03
CA LYS A 178 7.20 12.17 -18.73
C LYS A 178 6.94 13.34 -17.78
N LEU A 179 5.98 13.22 -16.86
CA LEU A 179 5.67 14.24 -15.88
C LEU A 179 6.85 14.48 -14.93
N LEU A 180 7.49 13.41 -14.44
CA LEU A 180 8.68 13.50 -13.61
C LEU A 180 9.85 14.19 -14.32
N ALA A 181 10.03 13.92 -15.62
CA ALA A 181 11.07 14.59 -16.41
C ALA A 181 10.79 16.09 -16.57
N LEU A 182 9.51 16.50 -16.65
CA LEU A 182 9.12 17.91 -16.70
C LEU A 182 9.32 18.60 -15.32
N GLU A 183 8.98 17.91 -14.24
CA GLU A 183 9.14 18.43 -12.87
C GLU A 183 10.62 18.48 -12.42
N ASN A 184 11.48 17.63 -13.00
CA ASN A 184 12.91 17.55 -12.70
C ASN A 184 13.74 17.68 -13.98
N PRO A 185 13.77 18.87 -14.60
CA PRO A 185 14.46 19.06 -15.86
C PRO A 185 15.98 18.89 -15.67
N GLN A 186 16.64 18.27 -16.66
CA GLN A 186 18.08 18.15 -16.69
C GLN A 186 18.74 19.53 -16.86
N ARG A 187 20.01 19.65 -16.45
CA ARG A 187 20.74 20.91 -16.50
C ARG A 187 20.74 21.58 -17.88
N GLU A 188 20.85 20.77 -18.92
CA GLU A 188 20.81 21.21 -20.34
C GLU A 188 19.44 21.79 -20.72
N GLN A 189 18.36 21.18 -20.24
CA GLN A 189 17.00 21.66 -20.49
C GLN A 189 16.75 22.99 -19.73
N MET A 190 17.25 23.12 -18.50
CA MET A 190 17.17 24.38 -17.74
C MET A 190 17.99 25.48 -18.43
N ALA A 191 19.20 25.18 -18.92
CA ALA A 191 20.04 26.12 -19.62
C ALA A 191 19.38 26.59 -20.93
N LEU A 192 18.74 25.67 -21.67
CA LEU A 192 17.98 26.03 -22.88
C LEU A 192 16.77 26.92 -22.55
N ALA A 193 15.99 26.56 -21.54
CA ALA A 193 14.85 27.36 -21.09
C ALA A 193 15.31 28.78 -20.67
N TYR A 194 16.39 28.88 -19.90
CA TYR A 194 16.98 30.17 -19.52
C TYR A 194 17.39 31.01 -20.75
N LYS A 195 18.03 30.37 -21.73
CA LYS A 195 18.44 31.05 -22.98
C LYS A 195 17.22 31.59 -23.73
N ILE A 196 16.18 30.80 -23.91
CA ILE A 196 14.93 31.19 -24.57
C ILE A 196 14.29 32.40 -23.85
N VAL A 197 14.18 32.34 -22.51
CA VAL A 197 13.62 33.42 -21.71
C VAL A 197 14.44 34.72 -21.87
N MET A 198 15.78 34.61 -21.82
CA MET A 198 16.66 35.77 -21.98
C MET A 198 16.61 36.39 -23.38
N GLU A 199 16.47 35.55 -24.42
CA GLU A 199 16.30 36.04 -25.80
C GLU A 199 14.92 36.74 -25.99
N SER A 200 13.85 36.16 -25.42
CA SER A 200 12.51 36.72 -25.45
C SER A 200 12.43 38.09 -24.72
N LEU A 201 13.10 38.20 -23.57
CA LEU A 201 13.19 39.46 -22.84
C LEU A 201 13.93 40.54 -23.64
N LYS A 202 15.00 40.19 -24.36
CA LYS A 202 15.73 41.15 -25.24
C LYS A 202 14.86 41.63 -26.41
N GLN A 203 13.90 40.81 -26.85
CA GLN A 203 12.96 41.18 -27.92
C GLN A 203 11.69 41.87 -27.42
N GLY A 204 11.60 42.18 -26.12
CA GLY A 204 10.47 42.89 -25.50
C GLY A 204 9.20 42.04 -25.36
N VAL A 205 9.33 40.71 -25.50
CA VAL A 205 8.21 39.79 -25.28
C VAL A 205 8.02 39.56 -23.77
N THR A 206 6.82 39.82 -23.27
CA THR A 206 6.50 39.65 -21.85
C THR A 206 6.37 38.17 -21.49
N ALA A 207 6.74 37.78 -20.28
CA ALA A 207 6.77 36.40 -19.77
C ALA A 207 5.44 35.60 -19.92
N LYS A 208 4.33 36.27 -20.22
CA LYS A 208 3.03 35.60 -20.51
C LYS A 208 2.97 34.80 -21.81
N ALA A 209 3.95 34.96 -22.70
CA ALA A 209 3.98 34.27 -24.00
C ALA A 209 4.86 33.01 -24.01
N VAL A 210 5.44 32.61 -22.86
CA VAL A 210 6.44 31.50 -22.78
C VAL A 210 5.95 30.31 -21.96
N ILE A 211 4.68 30.32 -21.48
CA ILE A 211 4.09 29.21 -20.72
C ILE A 211 3.08 28.47 -21.60
#